data_3789b6f23b3c01c43cc08d25b958b96c
#
_entry.id   3789b6f23b3c01c43cc08d25b958b96c
#
_cell.length_a   1.000
_cell.length_b   1.000
_cell.length_c   1.000
_cell.angle_alpha   90.00
_cell.angle_beta   90.00
_cell.angle_gamma   90.00
#
_symmetry.space_group_name_H-M   'P 1'
#
loop_
_entity.id
_entity.type
_entity.pdbx_description
1 polymer ?
#
loop_
_entity_poly.entity_id
_entity_poly.type
_entity_poly.pdbx_seq_one_letter_code
_entity_poly.pdbx_strand_id
1 'polypeptide(L)'
;MRVLNQLFTNRFTIIFLFTSLLNSILYEVQAQDEQATKDSISHINKYQAFFKGDSLSVSQLNDSTYIFNNSDTLFLLKLVQDIEKQVKKQDTLKIVSTGTPEQAKPKNWKKKGTFNLNFSNVGLTNWASGGQSAISLGSIIYLEAVRETDQSAWTNSLRTAFGITKLNGTSIRKADDAIKISTQFSKKFSKKWSFSNKFEINTQLYEGISYSTDSNGDEIEEKISNFLAPGRFEVSTGVQYETKKEEFKLNGMFSPISGKLTMVLDDSVDVEDYGVEEGKKVLSEVGMQFTSELSTKFMQNVTFKNNLQLFANYLKLDKIDVYWETLLVLKVSKFLNTNFSTNLIYDDDIDISITDDAGNVVATGPRTQFKHVLNVGMNFIF
;
A
#
# COMPACT_ATOMS: atom_id res chain seq x y z
N MET A 1 -0.93 34.31 -5.85
CA MET A 1 0.33 33.86 -5.18
C MET A 1 0.19 33.48 -3.71
N ARG A 2 -0.54 34.20 -2.85
CA ARG A 2 -0.71 33.83 -1.43
C ARG A 2 -1.52 32.52 -1.22
N VAL A 3 -2.52 32.27 -2.03
CA VAL A 3 -3.37 31.07 -1.93
C VAL A 3 -2.64 29.80 -2.38
N LEU A 4 -1.78 29.88 -3.41
CA LEU A 4 -0.93 28.76 -3.83
C LEU A 4 0.07 28.34 -2.75
N ASN A 5 0.69 29.29 -2.06
CA ASN A 5 1.62 28.97 -0.98
C ASN A 5 0.93 28.30 0.22
N GLN A 6 -0.30 28.70 0.55
CA GLN A 6 -1.05 28.11 1.64
C GLN A 6 -1.50 26.66 1.33
N LEU A 7 -1.87 26.40 0.06
CA LEU A 7 -2.21 25.05 -0.41
C LEU A 7 -0.99 24.12 -0.45
N PHE A 8 0.17 24.64 -0.88
CA PHE A 8 1.42 23.85 -0.85
C PHE A 8 1.85 23.53 0.59
N THR A 9 1.78 24.48 1.51
CA THR A 9 2.15 24.29 2.91
C THR A 9 1.26 23.25 3.60
N ASN A 10 -0.05 23.29 3.36
CA ASN A 10 -0.98 22.29 3.93
C ASN A 10 -0.76 20.88 3.38
N ARG A 11 -0.46 20.73 2.10
CA ARG A 11 -0.19 19.42 1.46
C ARG A 11 1.09 18.78 2.00
N PHE A 12 2.15 19.57 2.13
CA PHE A 12 3.40 19.12 2.76
C PHE A 12 3.22 18.78 4.25
N THR A 13 2.41 19.56 4.97
CA THR A 13 2.12 19.32 6.40
C THR A 13 1.35 18.01 6.60
N ILE A 14 0.39 17.67 5.74
CA ILE A 14 -0.34 16.40 5.82
C ILE A 14 0.58 15.22 5.51
N ILE A 15 1.44 15.32 4.49
CA ILE A 15 2.43 14.29 4.16
C ILE A 15 3.44 14.15 5.31
N PHE A 16 3.88 15.26 5.89
CA PHE A 16 4.81 15.27 7.03
C PHE A 16 4.18 14.71 8.31
N LEU A 17 2.93 15.04 8.61
CA LEU A 17 2.18 14.45 9.73
C LEU A 17 1.96 12.95 9.53
N PHE A 18 1.72 12.50 8.31
CA PHE A 18 1.55 11.09 8.02
C PHE A 18 2.86 10.32 8.13
N THR A 19 3.98 10.89 7.67
CA THR A 19 5.31 10.29 7.86
C THR A 19 5.74 10.30 9.32
N SER A 20 5.37 11.32 10.10
CA SER A 20 5.63 11.38 11.55
C SER A 20 4.76 10.37 12.32
N LEU A 21 3.49 10.19 11.94
CA LEU A 21 2.61 9.16 12.50
C LEU A 21 3.12 7.75 12.17
N LEU A 22 3.55 7.53 10.93
CA LEU A 22 4.16 6.26 10.53
C LEU A 22 5.46 5.97 11.30
N ASN A 23 6.29 7.00 11.52
CA ASN A 23 7.50 6.90 12.33
C ASN A 23 7.19 6.69 13.82
N SER A 24 6.13 7.31 14.37
CA SER A 24 5.71 7.07 15.75
C SER A 24 5.18 5.65 15.96
N ILE A 25 4.40 5.12 15.02
CA ILE A 25 3.97 3.72 15.03
C ILE A 25 5.17 2.77 14.91
N LEU A 26 6.15 3.10 14.06
CA LEU A 26 7.40 2.35 13.93
C LEU A 26 8.21 2.36 15.23
N TYR A 27 8.24 3.50 15.93
CA TYR A 27 8.94 3.64 17.21
C TYR A 27 8.24 2.89 18.35
N GLU A 28 6.90 2.92 18.40
CA GLU A 28 6.11 2.16 19.37
C GLU A 28 6.24 0.65 19.20
N VAL A 29 6.25 0.16 17.94
CA VAL A 29 6.48 -1.27 17.64
C VAL A 29 7.91 -1.67 18.00
N GLN A 30 8.89 -0.79 17.82
CA GLN A 30 10.27 -1.03 18.26
C GLN A 30 10.40 -1.03 19.79
N ALA A 31 9.67 -0.15 20.47
CA ALA A 31 9.59 -0.10 21.92
C ALA A 31 8.86 -1.31 22.52
N GLN A 32 7.83 -1.83 21.86
CA GLN A 32 7.14 -3.07 22.28
C GLN A 32 8.02 -4.31 22.09
N ASP A 33 8.84 -4.40 21.04
CA ASP A 33 9.83 -5.46 20.87
C ASP A 33 10.93 -5.39 21.96
N GLU A 34 11.37 -4.19 22.36
CA GLU A 34 12.28 -4.01 23.51
C GLU A 34 11.61 -4.34 24.83
N GLN A 35 10.33 -3.99 25.02
CA GLN A 35 9.57 -4.30 26.23
C GLN A 35 9.28 -5.79 26.35
N ALA A 36 8.90 -6.47 25.25
CA ALA A 36 8.72 -7.93 25.21
C ALA A 36 10.04 -8.67 25.53
N THR A 37 11.18 -8.12 25.11
CA THR A 37 12.50 -8.64 25.45
C THR A 37 12.81 -8.38 26.93
N LYS A 38 12.42 -7.23 27.49
CA LYS A 38 12.58 -6.90 28.92
C LYS A 38 11.67 -7.74 29.81
N ASP A 39 10.42 -7.98 29.41
CA ASP A 39 9.46 -8.78 30.18
C ASP A 39 9.84 -10.25 30.19
N SER A 40 10.45 -10.78 29.12
CA SER A 40 11.04 -12.13 29.10
C SER A 40 12.24 -12.26 30.05
N ILE A 41 12.92 -11.16 30.33
CA ILE A 41 14.06 -11.11 31.25
C ILE A 41 13.63 -10.90 32.72
N SER A 42 12.40 -10.41 32.97
CA SER A 42 11.92 -10.10 34.34
C SER A 42 11.77 -11.32 35.26
N HIS A 43 11.71 -12.53 34.69
CA HIS A 43 11.70 -13.80 35.46
C HIS A 43 13.08 -14.36 35.78
N ILE A 44 14.15 -13.66 35.42
CA ILE A 44 15.51 -14.11 35.66
C ILE A 44 16.08 -13.38 36.89
N ASN A 45 16.47 -14.14 37.91
CA ASN A 45 17.20 -13.60 39.06
C ASN A 45 18.52 -12.99 38.60
N LYS A 46 18.71 -11.67 38.73
CA LYS A 46 19.92 -10.95 38.35
C LYS A 46 20.95 -10.96 39.46
N TYR A 47 22.13 -11.48 39.20
CA TYR A 47 23.30 -11.29 40.03
C TYR A 47 24.21 -10.26 39.33
N GLN A 48 24.59 -9.20 40.09
CA GLN A 48 25.59 -8.25 39.62
C GLN A 48 26.94 -8.56 40.32
N ALA A 49 27.96 -8.86 39.52
CA ALA A 49 29.32 -8.93 40.02
C ALA A 49 30.10 -7.71 39.49
N PHE A 50 30.73 -6.97 40.41
CA PHE A 50 31.58 -5.83 40.05
C PHE A 50 33.04 -6.26 40.02
N PHE A 51 33.67 -6.13 38.84
CA PHE A 51 35.13 -6.23 38.68
C PHE A 51 35.65 -4.87 38.26
N LYS A 52 36.59 -4.33 39.05
CA LYS A 52 37.44 -3.18 38.83
C LYS A 52 37.23 -2.40 37.51
N GLY A 53 36.12 -1.65 37.43
CA GLY A 53 35.84 -0.71 36.32
C GLY A 53 34.79 -1.13 35.31
N ASP A 54 34.51 -2.42 35.14
CA ASP A 54 33.50 -2.92 34.18
C ASP A 54 32.40 -3.71 34.91
N SER A 55 31.16 -3.46 34.57
CA SER A 55 30.01 -4.19 35.12
C SER A 55 29.67 -5.38 34.22
N LEU A 56 29.70 -6.59 34.77
CA LEU A 56 29.23 -7.79 34.14
C LEU A 56 27.85 -8.14 34.73
N SER A 57 26.82 -8.24 33.91
CA SER A 57 25.54 -8.78 34.34
C SER A 57 25.44 -10.27 34.00
N VAL A 58 25.30 -11.09 35.04
CA VAL A 58 25.07 -12.52 34.91
C VAL A 58 23.60 -12.78 35.24
N SER A 59 22.90 -13.47 34.36
CA SER A 59 21.50 -13.84 34.55
C SER A 59 21.36 -15.35 34.59
N GLN A 60 20.72 -15.90 35.61
CA GLN A 60 20.44 -17.33 35.72
C GLN A 60 19.16 -17.65 34.96
N LEU A 61 19.27 -18.51 33.96
CA LEU A 61 18.14 -18.93 33.14
C LEU A 61 17.32 -20.08 33.77
N ASN A 62 18.01 -20.99 34.49
CA ASN A 62 17.45 -22.08 35.31
C ASN A 62 18.51 -22.53 36.28
N ASP A 63 18.23 -23.53 37.11
CA ASP A 63 19.12 -24.01 38.20
C ASP A 63 20.55 -24.40 37.75
N SER A 64 20.80 -24.48 36.46
CA SER A 64 22.11 -24.92 35.88
C SER A 64 22.58 -24.12 34.70
N THR A 65 21.88 -23.06 34.25
CA THR A 65 22.20 -22.29 33.03
C THR A 65 22.33 -20.81 33.35
N TYR A 66 23.45 -20.22 32.99
CA TYR A 66 23.77 -18.79 33.18
C TYR A 66 24.03 -18.14 31.83
N ILE A 67 23.56 -16.92 31.62
CA ILE A 67 23.82 -16.09 30.45
C ILE A 67 24.72 -14.91 30.84
N PHE A 68 25.80 -14.72 30.10
CA PHE A 68 26.72 -13.62 30.25
C PHE A 68 26.52 -12.59 29.15
N ASN A 69 26.24 -11.35 29.51
CA ASN A 69 26.08 -10.25 28.56
C ASN A 69 27.33 -9.36 28.58
N ASN A 70 28.34 -9.71 27.76
CA ASN A 70 29.44 -8.83 27.43
C ASN A 70 29.97 -9.15 26.02
N SER A 71 30.32 -8.13 25.26
CA SER A 71 30.84 -8.25 23.90
C SER A 71 32.36 -8.52 23.83
N ASP A 72 33.05 -8.56 24.94
CA ASP A 72 34.51 -8.77 24.96
C ASP A 72 34.87 -10.25 25.12
N THR A 73 35.17 -10.89 23.99
CA THR A 73 35.54 -12.31 23.90
C THR A 73 36.79 -12.68 24.73
N LEU A 74 37.72 -11.74 24.90
CA LEU A 74 38.95 -11.96 25.69
C LEU A 74 38.69 -11.99 27.18
N PHE A 75 37.75 -11.18 27.64
CA PHE A 75 37.33 -11.14 29.02
C PHE A 75 36.59 -12.43 29.41
N LEU A 76 35.67 -12.89 28.52
CA LEU A 76 34.94 -14.15 28.71
C LEU A 76 35.87 -15.37 28.76
N LEU A 77 36.93 -15.42 27.92
CA LEU A 77 37.93 -16.47 27.95
C LEU A 77 38.72 -16.48 29.27
N LYS A 78 39.11 -15.33 29.81
CA LYS A 78 39.79 -15.22 31.12
C LYS A 78 38.88 -15.65 32.24
N LEU A 79 37.60 -15.22 32.21
CA LEU A 79 36.62 -15.59 33.22
C LEU A 79 36.36 -17.11 33.22
N VAL A 80 36.24 -17.74 32.04
CA VAL A 80 36.11 -19.20 31.91
C VAL A 80 37.35 -19.92 32.48
N GLN A 81 38.56 -19.46 32.20
CA GLN A 81 39.78 -20.04 32.75
C GLN A 81 39.89 -19.90 34.27
N ASP A 82 39.43 -18.80 34.85
CA ASP A 82 39.43 -18.60 36.30
C ASP A 82 38.33 -19.43 36.99
N ILE A 83 37.19 -19.58 36.36
CA ILE A 83 36.10 -20.49 36.82
C ILE A 83 36.55 -21.93 36.72
N GLU A 84 37.20 -22.37 35.63
CA GLU A 84 37.78 -23.75 35.50
C GLU A 84 38.83 -24.04 36.58
N LYS A 85 39.62 -23.06 37.01
CA LYS A 85 40.54 -23.18 38.13
C LYS A 85 39.89 -23.39 39.48
N GLN A 86 38.70 -22.76 39.68
CA GLN A 86 37.96 -22.91 40.93
C GLN A 86 37.07 -24.13 40.99
N VAL A 87 36.54 -24.58 39.83
CA VAL A 87 35.59 -25.72 39.70
C VAL A 87 36.26 -27.10 39.66
N LYS A 88 37.60 -27.19 39.59
CA LYS A 88 38.32 -28.48 39.66
C LYS A 88 38.09 -29.26 40.94
N LYS A 89 37.17 -28.86 41.79
CA LYS A 89 36.82 -29.56 43.05
C LYS A 89 35.38 -30.05 43.20
N GLN A 90 34.48 -29.74 42.32
CA GLN A 90 33.07 -30.28 42.38
C GLN A 90 32.40 -30.25 40.99
N ASP A 91 31.81 -31.41 40.66
CA ASP A 91 30.91 -31.79 39.58
C ASP A 91 30.51 -30.77 38.46
N THR A 92 30.86 -31.19 37.27
CA THR A 92 30.33 -30.84 35.91
C THR A 92 29.29 -29.71 35.81
N LEU A 93 29.76 -28.46 35.80
CA LEU A 93 29.03 -27.35 35.19
C LEU A 93 29.11 -27.50 33.66
N LYS A 94 28.03 -27.85 32.98
CA LYS A 94 27.91 -27.70 31.54
C LYS A 94 27.75 -26.20 31.24
N ILE A 95 28.87 -25.54 30.95
CA ILE A 95 28.78 -24.21 30.31
C ILE A 95 28.30 -24.45 28.88
N VAL A 96 27.00 -24.31 28.67
CA VAL A 96 26.49 -24.16 27.31
C VAL A 96 26.86 -22.71 26.93
N SER A 97 27.98 -22.54 26.22
CA SER A 97 28.16 -21.39 25.38
C SER A 97 27.00 -21.43 24.37
N THR A 98 25.87 -20.87 24.73
CA THR A 98 24.99 -20.34 23.71
C THR A 98 25.83 -19.25 23.06
N GLY A 99 26.49 -19.60 21.93
CA GLY A 99 26.92 -18.60 21.00
C GLY A 99 25.81 -17.58 20.97
N THR A 100 26.14 -16.29 21.17
CA THR A 100 25.18 -15.17 21.13
C THR A 100 23.99 -15.64 20.32
N PRO A 101 22.75 -15.75 20.84
CA PRO A 101 21.64 -16.13 19.98
C PRO A 101 21.86 -15.23 18.82
N GLU A 102 22.23 -15.79 17.65
CA GLU A 102 22.51 -15.04 16.44
C GLU A 102 21.34 -14.10 16.44
N GLN A 103 21.57 -12.82 16.86
CA GLN A 103 20.50 -11.85 17.04
C GLN A 103 19.86 -11.89 15.71
N ALA A 104 18.70 -12.56 15.64
CA ALA A 104 18.09 -12.92 14.39
C ALA A 104 18.03 -11.63 13.63
N LYS A 105 19.07 -11.43 12.77
CA LYS A 105 19.43 -10.12 12.17
C LYS A 105 18.12 -9.55 11.79
N PRO A 106 17.70 -8.38 12.35
CA PRO A 106 16.33 -7.92 12.22
C PRO A 106 15.99 -8.08 10.77
N LYS A 107 15.05 -9.01 10.42
CA LYS A 107 14.85 -9.45 9.04
C LYS A 107 14.65 -8.17 8.26
N ASN A 108 15.67 -7.76 7.50
CA ASN A 108 15.76 -6.44 6.90
C ASN A 108 14.53 -6.26 6.00
N TRP A 109 14.00 -5.07 5.96
CA TRP A 109 12.95 -4.70 5.03
C TRP A 109 13.36 -5.06 3.60
N LYS A 110 12.60 -5.90 2.93
CA LYS A 110 12.72 -6.14 1.49
C LYS A 110 12.05 -4.98 0.78
N LYS A 111 12.82 -4.19 0.06
CA LYS A 111 12.33 -3.04 -0.69
C LYS A 111 12.33 -3.36 -2.17
N LYS A 112 11.33 -2.87 -2.88
CA LYS A 112 11.19 -3.00 -4.32
C LYS A 112 10.59 -1.73 -4.88
N GLY A 113 11.16 -1.21 -5.95
CA GLY A 113 10.63 -0.10 -6.71
C GLY A 113 10.44 -0.48 -8.17
N THR A 114 9.38 0.05 -8.79
CA THR A 114 9.20 0.02 -10.24
C THR A 114 8.80 1.39 -10.73
N PHE A 115 9.40 1.81 -11.85
CA PHE A 115 9.02 3.00 -12.59
C PHE A 115 8.63 2.58 -14.00
N ASN A 116 7.43 2.95 -14.43
CA ASN A 116 6.94 2.70 -15.78
C ASN A 116 6.71 4.04 -16.46
N LEU A 117 7.23 4.18 -17.67
CA LEU A 117 6.99 5.31 -18.55
C LEU A 117 6.29 4.81 -19.81
N ASN A 118 5.09 5.32 -20.06
CA ASN A 118 4.23 4.92 -21.18
C ASN A 118 4.11 6.08 -22.16
N PHE A 119 4.20 5.76 -23.43
CA PHE A 119 4.04 6.72 -24.53
C PHE A 119 3.06 6.14 -25.55
N SER A 120 2.18 7.00 -26.05
CA SER A 120 1.28 6.69 -27.16
C SER A 120 1.24 7.86 -28.13
N ASN A 121 1.26 7.59 -29.41
CA ASN A 121 1.11 8.58 -30.47
C ASN A 121 0.20 8.05 -31.56
N VAL A 122 -0.80 8.84 -31.92
CA VAL A 122 -1.68 8.62 -33.08
C VAL A 122 -1.48 9.80 -34.03
N GLY A 123 -0.93 9.55 -35.19
CA GLY A 123 -0.75 10.56 -36.24
C GLY A 123 -1.69 10.27 -37.40
N LEU A 124 -2.52 11.24 -37.78
CA LEU A 124 -3.44 11.17 -38.90
C LEU A 124 -3.09 12.27 -39.91
N THR A 125 -2.88 11.87 -41.18
CA THR A 125 -2.65 12.80 -42.29
C THR A 125 -3.55 12.39 -43.44
N ASN A 126 -4.42 13.28 -43.89
CA ASN A 126 -5.38 13.05 -44.98
C ASN A 126 -6.26 11.78 -44.75
N TRP A 127 -6.59 11.54 -43.46
CA TRP A 127 -7.35 10.35 -43.06
C TRP A 127 -8.85 10.63 -43.22
N ALA A 128 -9.49 9.99 -44.19
CA ALA A 128 -10.89 10.24 -44.57
C ALA A 128 -11.92 9.63 -43.60
N SER A 129 -11.50 8.65 -42.76
CA SER A 129 -12.43 7.92 -41.86
C SER A 129 -12.67 8.63 -40.52
N GLY A 130 -12.23 9.90 -40.36
CA GLY A 130 -12.38 10.66 -39.09
C GLY A 130 -11.36 10.29 -38.02
N GLY A 131 -11.46 10.91 -36.86
CA GLY A 131 -10.53 10.79 -35.74
C GLY A 131 -9.63 12.01 -35.59
N GLN A 132 -8.85 12.04 -34.50
CA GLN A 132 -7.91 13.14 -34.20
C GLN A 132 -6.51 12.58 -33.89
N SER A 133 -5.49 13.31 -34.36
CA SER A 133 -4.12 13.01 -33.92
C SER A 133 -3.99 13.29 -32.43
N ALA A 134 -3.31 12.38 -31.73
CA ALA A 134 -3.15 12.43 -30.27
C ALA A 134 -1.74 12.01 -29.85
N ILE A 135 -1.23 12.67 -28.82
CA ILE A 135 -0.01 12.27 -28.12
C ILE A 135 -0.32 12.12 -26.63
N SER A 136 0.11 11.04 -26.03
CA SER A 136 -0.08 10.77 -24.60
C SER A 136 1.21 10.33 -23.95
N LEU A 137 1.45 10.81 -22.73
CA LEU A 137 2.56 10.43 -21.88
C LEU A 137 2.02 10.08 -20.51
N GLY A 138 2.41 8.92 -19.98
CA GLY A 138 2.01 8.47 -18.66
C GLY A 138 3.17 7.87 -17.87
N SER A 139 3.12 8.02 -16.56
CA SER A 139 4.10 7.43 -15.65
C SER A 139 3.40 6.75 -14.47
N ILE A 140 3.96 5.61 -14.04
CA ILE A 140 3.50 4.90 -12.84
C ILE A 140 4.73 4.59 -12.00
N ILE A 141 4.69 4.98 -10.72
CA ILE A 141 5.67 4.59 -9.72
C ILE A 141 4.99 3.64 -8.76
N TYR A 142 5.62 2.51 -8.47
CA TYR A 142 5.22 1.59 -7.41
C TYR A 142 6.40 1.30 -6.51
N LEU A 143 6.22 1.59 -5.22
CA LEU A 143 7.20 1.29 -4.18
C LEU A 143 6.58 0.32 -3.20
N GLU A 144 7.35 -0.66 -2.76
CA GLU A 144 6.92 -1.66 -1.79
C GLU A 144 8.03 -1.91 -0.77
N ALA A 145 7.65 -2.00 0.49
CA ALA A 145 8.52 -2.40 1.57
C ALA A 145 7.83 -3.49 2.41
N VAL A 146 8.46 -4.66 2.48
CA VAL A 146 7.94 -5.83 3.19
C VAL A 146 8.91 -6.25 4.28
N ARG A 147 8.41 -6.34 5.52
CA ARG A 147 9.10 -7.01 6.62
C ARG A 147 8.37 -8.30 6.93
N GLU A 148 9.02 -9.43 6.78
CA GLU A 148 8.43 -10.74 7.01
C GLU A 148 9.23 -11.50 8.06
N THR A 149 8.54 -12.05 9.04
CA THR A 149 9.05 -12.98 10.05
C THR A 149 8.34 -14.31 9.89
N ASP A 150 8.69 -15.29 10.72
CA ASP A 150 8.01 -16.59 10.71
C ASP A 150 6.56 -16.47 11.16
N GLN A 151 6.25 -15.47 12.03
CA GLN A 151 4.94 -15.29 12.64
C GLN A 151 4.14 -14.10 12.09
N SER A 152 4.77 -13.14 11.39
CA SER A 152 4.10 -11.94 10.93
C SER A 152 4.66 -11.44 9.61
N ALA A 153 3.85 -10.65 8.90
CA ALA A 153 4.26 -9.90 7.74
C ALA A 153 3.72 -8.48 7.84
N TRP A 154 4.54 -7.49 7.51
CA TRP A 154 4.13 -6.10 7.39
C TRP A 154 4.51 -5.60 6.00
N THR A 155 3.51 -5.24 5.23
CA THR A 155 3.65 -4.77 3.85
C THR A 155 3.18 -3.33 3.76
N ASN A 156 4.03 -2.46 3.22
CA ASN A 156 3.69 -1.08 2.91
C ASN A 156 3.89 -0.86 1.42
N SER A 157 2.97 -0.17 0.77
CA SER A 157 3.07 0.16 -0.63
C SER A 157 2.61 1.57 -0.93
N LEU A 158 3.24 2.17 -1.93
CA LEU A 158 2.85 3.43 -2.55
C LEU A 158 2.76 3.19 -4.05
N ARG A 159 1.62 3.52 -4.64
CA ARG A 159 1.45 3.60 -6.08
C ARG A 159 1.05 5.01 -6.45
N THR A 160 1.75 5.60 -7.40
CA THR A 160 1.34 6.86 -8.04
C THR A 160 1.21 6.64 -9.52
N ALA A 161 0.20 7.23 -10.12
CA ALA A 161 0.02 7.28 -11.56
C ALA A 161 -0.22 8.72 -11.97
N PHE A 162 0.40 9.16 -13.07
CA PHE A 162 0.14 10.46 -13.66
C PHE A 162 0.26 10.35 -15.18
N GLY A 163 -0.72 10.89 -15.89
CA GLY A 163 -0.76 10.86 -17.34
C GLY A 163 -1.39 12.13 -17.92
N ILE A 164 -0.86 12.55 -19.06
CA ILE A 164 -1.37 13.65 -19.85
C ILE A 164 -1.62 13.21 -21.28
N THR A 165 -2.57 13.82 -21.91
CA THR A 165 -2.86 13.64 -23.33
C THR A 165 -3.10 15.00 -24.01
N LYS A 166 -2.72 15.08 -25.27
CA LYS A 166 -3.01 16.23 -26.13
C LYS A 166 -3.60 15.72 -27.42
N LEU A 167 -4.82 16.09 -27.70
CA LEU A 167 -5.46 15.94 -28.99
C LEU A 167 -5.10 17.12 -29.88
N ASN A 168 -5.12 16.90 -31.20
CA ASN A 168 -4.90 18.01 -32.14
C ASN A 168 -6.00 19.07 -32.00
N GLY A 169 -5.59 20.34 -31.85
CA GLY A 169 -6.53 21.43 -31.67
C GLY A 169 -7.03 21.69 -30.25
N THR A 170 -6.65 20.87 -29.25
CA THR A 170 -7.06 21.08 -27.85
C THR A 170 -5.88 21.47 -26.94
N SER A 171 -6.19 21.86 -25.69
CA SER A 171 -5.22 22.00 -24.62
C SER A 171 -4.67 20.64 -24.18
N ILE A 172 -3.60 20.62 -23.38
CA ILE A 172 -3.13 19.40 -22.70
C ILE A 172 -4.12 19.05 -21.59
N ARG A 173 -4.60 17.81 -21.58
CA ARG A 173 -5.58 17.30 -20.62
C ARG A 173 -4.98 16.22 -19.74
N LYS A 174 -5.45 16.12 -18.53
CA LYS A 174 -5.12 15.02 -17.61
C LYS A 174 -5.78 13.74 -18.12
N ALA A 175 -5.00 12.67 -18.26
CA ALA A 175 -5.47 11.35 -18.72
C ALA A 175 -5.49 10.32 -17.58
N ASP A 176 -4.62 10.48 -16.57
CA ASP A 176 -4.55 9.61 -15.39
C ASP A 176 -3.98 10.40 -14.21
N ASP A 177 -4.47 10.14 -13.01
CA ASP A 177 -3.95 10.73 -11.79
C ASP A 177 -4.45 9.93 -10.58
N ALA A 178 -3.53 9.27 -9.87
CA ALA A 178 -3.87 8.52 -8.69
C ALA A 178 -2.69 8.44 -7.71
N ILE A 179 -3.01 8.52 -6.44
CA ILE A 179 -2.12 8.11 -5.34
C ILE A 179 -2.85 7.07 -4.52
N LYS A 180 -2.20 5.92 -4.35
CA LYS A 180 -2.66 4.86 -3.47
C LYS A 180 -1.56 4.49 -2.49
N ILE A 181 -1.86 4.64 -1.20
CA ILE A 181 -0.99 4.24 -0.09
C ILE A 181 -1.67 3.10 0.63
N SER A 182 -0.95 2.03 0.89
CA SER A 182 -1.49 0.90 1.64
C SER A 182 -0.47 0.40 2.66
N THR A 183 -0.95 0.08 3.86
CA THR A 183 -0.20 -0.64 4.87
C THR A 183 -1.02 -1.80 5.38
N GLN A 184 -0.41 -2.98 5.45
CA GLN A 184 -1.06 -4.20 5.91
C GLN A 184 -0.16 -4.94 6.89
N PHE A 185 -0.68 -5.19 8.08
CA PHE A 185 -0.04 -6.05 9.07
C PHE A 185 -0.79 -7.36 9.20
N SER A 186 -0.07 -8.48 9.09
CA SER A 186 -0.62 -9.84 9.12
C SER A 186 0.07 -10.67 10.19
N LYS A 187 -0.69 -11.29 11.11
CA LYS A 187 -0.21 -12.23 12.11
C LYS A 187 -0.58 -13.64 11.69
N LYS A 188 0.43 -14.47 11.39
CA LYS A 188 0.24 -15.85 10.92
C LYS A 188 -0.22 -16.75 12.07
N PHE A 189 -1.28 -17.50 11.88
CA PHE A 189 -1.71 -18.57 12.77
C PHE A 189 -1.61 -19.96 12.11
N SER A 190 -1.36 -19.99 10.79
CA SER A 190 -1.06 -21.19 10.01
C SER A 190 -0.10 -20.84 8.86
N LYS A 191 0.40 -21.88 8.16
CA LYS A 191 1.32 -21.70 7.01
C LYS A 191 0.72 -20.83 5.89
N LYS A 192 -0.60 -20.81 5.74
CA LYS A 192 -1.32 -20.10 4.68
C LYS A 192 -2.33 -19.09 5.19
N TRP A 193 -2.61 -19.07 6.49
CA TRP A 193 -3.66 -18.24 7.08
C TRP A 193 -3.09 -17.26 8.09
N SER A 194 -3.59 -16.06 8.07
CA SER A 194 -3.24 -14.98 9.01
C SER A 194 -4.44 -14.12 9.38
N PHE A 195 -4.41 -13.53 10.56
CA PHE A 195 -5.22 -12.37 10.89
C PHE A 195 -4.54 -11.14 10.34
N SER A 196 -5.28 -10.28 9.65
CA SER A 196 -4.73 -9.14 8.94
C SER A 196 -5.55 -7.88 9.21
N ASN A 197 -4.81 -6.77 9.36
CA ASN A 197 -5.35 -5.43 9.40
C ASN A 197 -4.74 -4.68 8.22
N LYS A 198 -5.59 -4.03 7.42
CA LYS A 198 -5.20 -3.23 6.27
C LYS A 198 -5.74 -1.82 6.42
N PHE A 199 -4.90 -0.84 6.14
CA PHE A 199 -5.28 0.55 5.96
C PHE A 199 -4.87 1.00 4.56
N GLU A 200 -5.76 1.72 3.89
CA GLU A 200 -5.54 2.18 2.53
C GLU A 200 -6.05 3.62 2.38
N ILE A 201 -5.29 4.42 1.63
CA ILE A 201 -5.67 5.76 1.19
C ILE A 201 -5.62 5.78 -0.32
N ASN A 202 -6.65 6.32 -0.94
CA ASN A 202 -6.73 6.53 -2.37
C ASN A 202 -7.21 7.94 -2.67
N THR A 203 -6.48 8.69 -3.48
CA THR A 203 -6.82 10.05 -3.92
C THR A 203 -6.05 10.38 -5.21
N GLN A 204 -6.10 11.63 -5.63
CA GLN A 204 -5.39 12.18 -6.79
C GLN A 204 -4.58 13.42 -6.38
N LEU A 205 -3.65 13.87 -7.24
CA LEU A 205 -2.76 15.01 -6.97
C LEU A 205 -3.31 16.33 -7.50
N TYR A 206 -3.88 16.30 -8.69
CA TYR A 206 -4.30 17.48 -9.44
C TYR A 206 -5.79 17.47 -9.69
N GLU A 207 -6.34 18.63 -10.02
CA GLU A 207 -7.74 18.77 -10.41
C GLU A 207 -8.07 17.89 -11.62
N GLY A 208 -9.26 17.31 -11.60
CA GLY A 208 -9.89 16.63 -12.73
C GLY A 208 -10.91 17.56 -13.37
N ILE A 209 -10.84 17.68 -14.69
CA ILE A 209 -11.74 18.52 -15.47
C ILE A 209 -12.55 17.61 -16.38
N SER A 210 -13.86 17.78 -16.37
CA SER A 210 -14.78 17.29 -17.38
C SER A 210 -14.90 18.31 -18.50
N TYR A 211 -14.87 17.86 -19.73
CA TYR A 211 -14.96 18.69 -20.92
C TYR A 211 -16.25 18.38 -21.65
N SER A 212 -17.11 19.36 -21.80
CA SER A 212 -18.35 19.30 -22.57
C SER A 212 -18.39 20.42 -23.60
N THR A 213 -19.39 20.42 -24.46
CA THR A 213 -19.55 21.45 -25.48
C THR A 213 -20.94 22.08 -25.30
N ASP A 214 -21.04 23.40 -25.27
CA ASP A 214 -22.31 24.12 -25.20
C ASP A 214 -23.07 24.08 -26.53
N SER A 215 -24.27 24.64 -26.54
CA SER A 215 -25.11 24.71 -27.74
C SER A 215 -24.53 25.62 -28.86
N ASN A 216 -23.54 26.44 -28.55
CA ASN A 216 -22.85 27.34 -29.52
C ASN A 216 -21.60 26.65 -30.10
N GLY A 217 -21.21 25.50 -29.58
CA GLY A 217 -19.99 24.77 -29.96
C GLY A 217 -18.75 25.18 -29.14
N ASP A 218 -18.90 25.97 -28.08
CA ASP A 218 -17.82 26.38 -27.20
C ASP A 218 -17.55 25.30 -26.14
N GLU A 219 -16.26 25.09 -25.82
CA GLU A 219 -15.86 24.09 -24.81
C GLU A 219 -16.18 24.63 -23.40
N ILE A 220 -16.90 23.83 -22.61
CA ILE A 220 -17.17 24.06 -21.20
C ILE A 220 -16.25 23.16 -20.39
N GLU A 221 -15.57 23.74 -19.41
CA GLU A 221 -14.71 23.05 -18.44
C GLU A 221 -15.40 23.00 -17.07
N GLU A 222 -15.62 21.82 -16.55
CA GLU A 222 -16.18 21.61 -15.21
C GLU A 222 -15.18 20.85 -14.33
N LYS A 223 -14.90 21.39 -13.16
CA LYS A 223 -14.01 20.74 -12.20
C LYS A 223 -14.76 19.67 -11.43
N ILE A 224 -14.45 18.42 -11.73
CA ILE A 224 -15.10 17.26 -11.13
C ILE A 224 -14.31 16.64 -9.98
N SER A 225 -13.04 16.96 -9.79
CA SER A 225 -12.23 16.34 -8.74
C SER A 225 -10.98 17.14 -8.43
N ASN A 226 -10.36 16.90 -7.24
CA ASN A 226 -9.11 17.50 -6.81
C ASN A 226 -8.43 16.61 -5.73
N PHE A 227 -7.31 17.07 -5.17
CA PHE A 227 -6.66 16.40 -4.04
C PHE A 227 -7.61 16.29 -2.83
N LEU A 228 -7.86 15.06 -2.34
CA LEU A 228 -8.86 14.71 -1.32
C LEU A 228 -10.29 15.16 -1.68
N ALA A 229 -10.58 15.25 -2.96
CA ALA A 229 -11.91 15.49 -3.50
C ALA A 229 -12.11 14.66 -4.80
N PRO A 230 -12.32 13.29 -4.68
CA PRO A 230 -12.46 12.54 -3.44
C PRO A 230 -11.13 12.08 -2.85
N GLY A 231 -11.10 11.98 -1.51
CA GLY A 231 -10.14 11.17 -0.76
C GLY A 231 -10.86 9.99 -0.14
N ARG A 232 -10.40 8.75 -0.39
CA ARG A 232 -10.97 7.53 0.18
C ARG A 232 -9.99 6.91 1.16
N PHE A 233 -10.48 6.64 2.37
CA PHE A 233 -9.75 6.02 3.46
C PHE A 233 -10.46 4.72 3.84
N GLU A 234 -9.73 3.61 3.82
CA GLU A 234 -10.30 2.32 4.14
C GLU A 234 -9.50 1.65 5.25
N VAL A 235 -10.22 1.07 6.21
CA VAL A 235 -9.66 0.23 7.27
C VAL A 235 -10.38 -1.10 7.24
N SER A 236 -9.66 -2.20 7.20
CA SER A 236 -10.26 -3.53 7.20
C SER A 236 -9.50 -4.50 8.11
N THR A 237 -10.27 -5.32 8.84
CA THR A 237 -9.76 -6.34 9.75
C THR A 237 -10.40 -7.68 9.43
N GLY A 238 -9.58 -8.72 9.24
CA GLY A 238 -10.13 -10.00 8.85
C GLY A 238 -9.12 -11.13 8.78
N VAL A 239 -9.50 -12.18 8.07
CA VAL A 239 -8.71 -13.38 7.83
C VAL A 239 -8.21 -13.39 6.41
N GLN A 240 -6.92 -13.60 6.27
CA GLN A 240 -6.21 -13.66 4.99
C GLN A 240 -5.73 -15.08 4.71
N TYR A 241 -5.92 -15.51 3.48
CA TYR A 241 -5.33 -16.71 2.90
C TYR A 241 -4.27 -16.30 1.89
N GLU A 242 -3.07 -16.86 2.00
CA GLU A 242 -1.99 -16.61 1.06
C GLU A 242 -1.38 -17.91 0.57
N THR A 243 -1.16 -18.01 -0.74
CA THR A 243 -0.36 -19.08 -1.33
C THR A 243 0.59 -18.50 -2.37
N LYS A 244 1.86 -18.92 -2.30
CA LYS A 244 2.93 -18.51 -3.22
C LYS A 244 3.57 -19.76 -3.80
N LYS A 245 3.54 -19.87 -5.12
CA LYS A 245 4.33 -20.81 -5.92
C LYS A 245 5.17 -20.01 -6.90
N GLU A 246 6.11 -20.62 -7.59
CA GLU A 246 7.04 -19.93 -8.48
C GLU A 246 6.33 -19.04 -9.53
N GLU A 247 5.27 -19.55 -10.14
CA GLU A 247 4.54 -18.87 -11.22
C GLU A 247 3.12 -18.41 -10.82
N PHE A 248 2.72 -18.68 -9.58
CA PHE A 248 1.36 -18.41 -9.10
C PHE A 248 1.39 -17.83 -7.68
N LYS A 249 0.75 -16.68 -7.51
CA LYS A 249 0.53 -16.06 -6.20
C LYS A 249 -0.94 -15.70 -6.09
N LEU A 250 -1.55 -16.13 -4.98
CA LEU A 250 -2.92 -15.75 -4.62
C LEU A 250 -2.93 -15.26 -3.18
N ASN A 251 -3.51 -14.10 -2.98
CA ASN A 251 -3.79 -13.51 -1.70
C ASN A 251 -5.28 -13.17 -1.66
N GLY A 252 -6.03 -13.69 -0.71
CA GLY A 252 -7.44 -13.38 -0.51
C GLY A 252 -7.67 -13.01 0.94
N MET A 253 -8.37 -11.91 1.21
CA MET A 253 -8.72 -11.48 2.56
C MET A 253 -10.22 -11.25 2.67
N PHE A 254 -10.84 -11.87 3.64
CA PHE A 254 -12.22 -11.58 4.04
C PHE A 254 -12.19 -10.81 5.36
N SER A 255 -12.77 -9.62 5.33
CA SER A 255 -12.83 -8.67 6.44
C SER A 255 -14.27 -8.45 6.86
N PRO A 256 -14.73 -9.11 7.92
CA PRO A 256 -16.08 -8.90 8.46
C PRO A 256 -16.24 -7.51 9.08
N ILE A 257 -15.16 -6.81 9.37
CA ILE A 257 -15.20 -5.43 9.87
C ILE A 257 -14.35 -4.58 8.93
N SER A 258 -15.01 -3.71 8.18
CA SER A 258 -14.39 -2.75 7.27
C SER A 258 -15.09 -1.41 7.38
N GLY A 259 -14.30 -0.33 7.43
CA GLY A 259 -14.77 1.05 7.39
C GLY A 259 -14.28 1.73 6.11
N LYS A 260 -15.16 2.42 5.42
CA LYS A 260 -14.87 3.27 4.25
C LYS A 260 -15.25 4.71 4.59
N LEU A 261 -14.33 5.65 4.40
CA LEU A 261 -14.54 7.09 4.59
C LEU A 261 -14.25 7.77 3.26
N THR A 262 -15.26 8.38 2.66
CA THR A 262 -15.13 9.20 1.47
C THR A 262 -15.19 10.68 1.87
N MET A 263 -14.19 11.44 1.45
CA MET A 263 -14.04 12.87 1.77
C MET A 263 -14.00 13.69 0.49
N VAL A 264 -14.72 14.82 0.47
CA VAL A 264 -14.68 15.82 -0.62
C VAL A 264 -14.38 17.17 0.03
N LEU A 265 -13.09 17.54 0.03
CA LEU A 265 -12.63 18.73 0.77
C LEU A 265 -12.57 20.01 -0.08
N ASP A 266 -12.71 19.90 -1.38
CA ASP A 266 -12.73 21.07 -2.30
C ASP A 266 -14.17 21.53 -2.51
N ASP A 267 -14.44 22.80 -2.14
CA ASP A 267 -15.78 23.40 -2.24
C ASP A 267 -16.26 23.61 -3.69
N SER A 268 -15.38 23.49 -4.68
CA SER A 268 -15.69 23.59 -6.11
C SER A 268 -15.96 22.25 -6.77
N VAL A 269 -15.94 21.16 -6.01
CA VAL A 269 -16.29 19.81 -6.46
C VAL A 269 -17.64 19.43 -5.87
N ASP A 270 -18.54 18.94 -6.70
CA ASP A 270 -19.83 18.48 -6.24
C ASP A 270 -19.67 17.26 -5.32
N VAL A 271 -20.17 17.38 -4.11
CA VAL A 271 -20.07 16.33 -3.09
C VAL A 271 -21.00 15.15 -3.41
N GLU A 272 -22.15 15.41 -4.04
CA GLU A 272 -23.17 14.42 -4.38
C GLU A 272 -22.66 13.44 -5.44
N ASP A 273 -21.74 13.86 -6.33
CA ASP A 273 -21.06 12.98 -7.28
C ASP A 273 -20.29 11.83 -6.61
N TYR A 274 -20.04 11.93 -5.31
CA TYR A 274 -19.31 10.96 -4.50
C TYR A 274 -20.12 10.37 -3.35
N GLY A 275 -21.46 10.51 -3.42
CA GLY A 275 -22.40 9.99 -2.42
C GLY A 275 -22.42 10.75 -1.09
N VAL A 276 -21.72 11.89 -1.01
CA VAL A 276 -21.72 12.73 0.20
C VAL A 276 -22.93 13.65 0.14
N GLU A 277 -23.73 13.68 1.21
CA GLU A 277 -24.92 14.52 1.31
C GLU A 277 -24.58 16.01 1.19
N GLU A 278 -25.44 16.79 0.53
CA GLU A 278 -25.32 18.25 0.42
C GLU A 278 -25.06 18.91 1.79
N GLY A 279 -24.10 19.82 1.84
CA GLY A 279 -23.67 20.50 3.07
C GLY A 279 -22.76 19.68 3.98
N LYS A 280 -22.50 18.43 3.67
CA LYS A 280 -21.46 17.60 4.30
C LYS A 280 -20.22 17.49 3.42
N LYS A 281 -19.11 17.06 4.00
CA LYS A 281 -17.84 16.83 3.28
C LYS A 281 -17.34 15.40 3.41
N VAL A 282 -18.07 14.57 4.13
CA VAL A 282 -17.62 13.23 4.49
C VAL A 282 -18.81 12.26 4.51
N LEU A 283 -18.64 11.12 3.85
CA LEU A 283 -19.46 9.94 3.96
C LEU A 283 -18.69 8.86 4.72
N SER A 284 -19.30 8.27 5.75
CA SER A 284 -18.73 7.17 6.54
C SER A 284 -19.59 5.94 6.41
N GLU A 285 -18.98 4.82 6.08
CA GLU A 285 -19.64 3.55 5.89
C GLU A 285 -18.95 2.46 6.70
N VAL A 286 -19.72 1.52 7.22
CA VAL A 286 -19.23 0.32 7.91
C VAL A 286 -19.86 -0.90 7.28
N GLY A 287 -19.04 -1.89 6.97
CA GLY A 287 -19.49 -3.07 6.25
C GLY A 287 -18.52 -4.24 6.33
N MET A 288 -18.68 -5.16 5.40
CA MET A 288 -17.73 -6.24 5.16
C MET A 288 -17.02 -6.05 3.83
N GLN A 289 -15.80 -6.54 3.74
CA GLN A 289 -14.98 -6.43 2.54
C GLN A 289 -14.36 -7.78 2.18
N PHE A 290 -14.29 -8.08 0.90
CA PHE A 290 -13.51 -9.17 0.35
C PHE A 290 -12.51 -8.60 -0.65
N THR A 291 -11.23 -8.94 -0.50
CA THR A 291 -10.19 -8.58 -1.48
C THR A 291 -9.49 -9.83 -1.98
N SER A 292 -9.14 -9.85 -3.26
CA SER A 292 -8.37 -10.93 -3.88
C SER A 292 -7.34 -10.38 -4.83
N GLU A 293 -6.10 -10.78 -4.65
CA GLU A 293 -4.97 -10.44 -5.52
C GLU A 293 -4.39 -11.72 -6.10
N LEU A 294 -4.49 -11.88 -7.41
CA LEU A 294 -3.92 -13.00 -8.15
C LEU A 294 -2.80 -12.50 -9.06
N SER A 295 -1.68 -13.19 -9.08
CA SER A 295 -0.63 -12.99 -10.06
C SER A 295 -0.15 -14.33 -10.58
N THR A 296 -0.21 -14.55 -11.88
CA THR A 296 0.23 -15.79 -12.50
C THR A 296 1.03 -15.53 -13.78
N LYS A 297 2.05 -16.35 -14.01
CA LYS A 297 2.78 -16.37 -15.26
C LYS A 297 2.22 -17.48 -16.13
N PHE A 298 1.62 -17.13 -17.26
CA PHE A 298 1.17 -18.12 -18.25
C PHE A 298 2.29 -18.60 -19.15
N MET A 299 3.27 -17.73 -19.42
CA MET A 299 4.46 -18.00 -20.23
C MET A 299 5.65 -17.25 -19.62
N GLN A 300 6.86 -17.52 -20.06
CA GLN A 300 8.07 -16.85 -19.54
C GLN A 300 8.01 -15.32 -19.63
N ASN A 301 7.31 -14.80 -20.64
CA ASN A 301 7.18 -13.38 -20.92
C ASN A 301 5.77 -12.80 -20.72
N VAL A 302 4.80 -13.60 -20.26
CA VAL A 302 3.41 -13.19 -20.07
C VAL A 302 3.00 -13.36 -18.62
N THR A 303 2.67 -12.25 -17.98
CA THR A 303 2.17 -12.21 -16.60
C THR A 303 0.76 -11.63 -16.57
N PHE A 304 -0.15 -12.32 -15.94
CA PHE A 304 -1.50 -11.83 -15.64
C PHE A 304 -1.60 -11.49 -14.16
N LYS A 305 -2.19 -10.34 -13.89
CA LYS A 305 -2.55 -9.91 -12.53
C LYS A 305 -4.03 -9.59 -12.50
N ASN A 306 -4.66 -9.91 -11.38
CA ASN A 306 -6.07 -9.63 -11.13
C ASN A 306 -6.21 -9.16 -9.69
N ASN A 307 -6.88 -8.02 -9.50
CA ASN A 307 -7.22 -7.46 -8.20
C ASN A 307 -8.73 -7.26 -8.17
N LEU A 308 -9.39 -7.87 -7.22
CA LEU A 308 -10.81 -7.74 -6.99
C LEU A 308 -11.04 -7.26 -5.56
N GLN A 309 -11.87 -6.24 -5.39
CA GLN A 309 -12.35 -5.76 -4.11
C GLN A 309 -13.87 -5.67 -4.17
N LEU A 310 -14.52 -6.26 -3.19
CA LEU A 310 -15.97 -6.19 -2.97
C LEU A 310 -16.20 -5.57 -1.59
N PHE A 311 -17.09 -4.59 -1.51
CA PHE A 311 -17.51 -4.00 -0.24
C PHE A 311 -19.04 -4.03 -0.15
N ALA A 312 -19.56 -4.44 0.99
CA ALA A 312 -21.00 -4.45 1.27
C ALA A 312 -21.25 -3.69 2.58
N ASN A 313 -21.94 -2.57 2.47
CA ASN A 313 -22.34 -1.74 3.60
C ASN A 313 -23.38 -2.49 4.44
N TYR A 314 -23.23 -2.56 5.75
CA TYR A 314 -24.16 -3.25 6.66
C TYR A 314 -25.55 -2.63 6.69
N LEU A 315 -25.70 -1.38 6.30
CA LEU A 315 -27.00 -0.71 6.19
C LEU A 315 -27.68 -0.95 4.84
N LYS A 316 -26.94 -1.44 3.83
CA LYS A 316 -27.41 -1.65 2.45
C LYS A 316 -26.80 -2.96 1.88
N LEU A 317 -27.07 -4.11 2.52
CA LEU A 317 -26.44 -5.38 2.17
C LEU A 317 -26.81 -5.93 0.77
N ASP A 318 -27.88 -5.43 0.19
CA ASP A 318 -28.33 -5.73 -1.16
C ASP A 318 -27.50 -5.00 -2.25
N LYS A 319 -26.62 -4.08 -1.84
CA LYS A 319 -25.79 -3.26 -2.71
C LYS A 319 -24.34 -3.54 -2.41
N ILE A 320 -23.59 -3.89 -3.45
CA ILE A 320 -22.18 -4.29 -3.34
C ILE A 320 -21.37 -3.42 -4.27
N ASP A 321 -20.42 -2.68 -3.70
CA ASP A 321 -19.40 -1.98 -4.48
C ASP A 321 -18.39 -2.97 -5.02
N VAL A 322 -18.05 -2.83 -6.28
CA VAL A 322 -17.11 -3.68 -7.01
C VAL A 322 -16.00 -2.84 -7.60
N TYR A 323 -14.75 -3.15 -7.23
CA TYR A 323 -13.55 -2.61 -7.83
C TYR A 323 -12.75 -3.78 -8.40
N TRP A 324 -12.70 -3.89 -9.73
CA TRP A 324 -12.05 -4.99 -10.40
C TRP A 324 -11.02 -4.49 -11.40
N GLU A 325 -9.76 -4.79 -11.15
CA GLU A 325 -8.64 -4.43 -11.99
C GLU A 325 -7.96 -5.68 -12.55
N THR A 326 -7.71 -5.71 -13.85
CA THR A 326 -6.87 -6.73 -14.49
C THR A 326 -5.68 -6.09 -15.18
N LEU A 327 -4.56 -6.79 -15.25
CA LEU A 327 -3.36 -6.36 -15.94
C LEU A 327 -2.68 -7.54 -16.59
N LEU A 328 -2.58 -7.50 -17.91
CA LEU A 328 -1.78 -8.42 -18.72
C LEU A 328 -0.47 -7.71 -19.11
N VAL A 329 0.65 -8.25 -18.69
CA VAL A 329 1.99 -7.74 -18.99
C VAL A 329 2.67 -8.68 -19.96
N LEU A 330 3.02 -8.17 -21.14
CA LEU A 330 3.80 -8.88 -22.15
C LEU A 330 5.21 -8.27 -22.19
N LYS A 331 6.19 -9.00 -21.70
CA LYS A 331 7.60 -8.60 -21.77
C LYS A 331 8.13 -8.79 -23.17
N VAL A 332 8.44 -7.68 -23.84
CA VAL A 332 9.08 -7.69 -25.17
C VAL A 332 10.59 -7.77 -25.03
N SER A 333 11.16 -7.04 -24.05
CA SER A 333 12.59 -7.09 -23.72
C SER A 333 12.83 -6.84 -22.23
N LYS A 334 14.08 -6.66 -21.81
CA LYS A 334 14.44 -6.34 -20.43
C LYS A 334 13.78 -5.04 -19.94
N PHE A 335 13.60 -4.07 -20.82
CA PHE A 335 13.08 -2.75 -20.46
C PHE A 335 11.73 -2.43 -21.12
N LEU A 336 11.36 -3.12 -22.21
CA LEU A 336 10.16 -2.83 -23.00
C LEU A 336 9.07 -3.84 -22.69
N ASN A 337 7.90 -3.34 -22.30
CA ASN A 337 6.70 -4.12 -22.05
C ASN A 337 5.53 -3.56 -22.84
N THR A 338 4.61 -4.44 -23.23
CA THR A 338 3.25 -4.08 -23.63
C THR A 338 2.32 -4.45 -22.48
N ASN A 339 1.46 -3.53 -22.07
CA ASN A 339 0.53 -3.73 -20.99
C ASN A 339 -0.90 -3.50 -21.48
N PHE A 340 -1.78 -4.45 -21.16
CA PHE A 340 -3.21 -4.29 -21.33
C PHE A 340 -3.87 -4.36 -19.96
N SER A 341 -4.51 -3.28 -19.53
CA SER A 341 -5.23 -3.20 -18.28
C SER A 341 -6.69 -2.90 -18.47
N THR A 342 -7.53 -3.45 -17.59
CA THR A 342 -8.94 -3.09 -17.49
C THR A 342 -9.26 -2.72 -16.04
N ASN A 343 -10.11 -1.72 -15.87
CA ASN A 343 -10.68 -1.35 -14.58
C ASN A 343 -12.19 -1.31 -14.74
N LEU A 344 -12.88 -2.05 -13.89
CA LEU A 344 -14.33 -2.02 -13.77
C LEU A 344 -14.65 -1.54 -12.35
N ILE A 345 -15.47 -0.51 -12.27
CA ILE A 345 -15.93 0.08 -11.00
C ILE A 345 -17.45 0.09 -11.03
N TYR A 346 -18.07 -0.43 -9.99
CA TYR A 346 -19.46 -0.20 -9.64
C TYR A 346 -19.48 0.21 -8.18
N ASP A 347 -19.98 1.39 -7.89
CA ASP A 347 -20.14 1.95 -6.54
C ASP A 347 -21.56 2.48 -6.47
N ASP A 348 -22.36 1.96 -5.53
CA ASP A 348 -23.78 2.30 -5.42
C ASP A 348 -24.02 3.73 -4.93
N ASP A 349 -23.02 4.33 -4.34
CA ASP A 349 -23.08 5.70 -3.84
C ASP A 349 -22.64 6.74 -4.89
N ILE A 350 -22.17 6.30 -6.09
CA ILE A 350 -21.79 7.19 -7.19
C ILE A 350 -22.85 7.24 -8.26
N ASP A 351 -23.52 8.37 -8.38
CA ASP A 351 -24.50 8.61 -9.41
C ASP A 351 -23.84 9.12 -10.71
N ILE A 352 -24.21 8.52 -11.82
CA ILE A 352 -23.74 8.90 -13.16
C ILE A 352 -24.96 9.32 -13.98
N SER A 353 -24.92 10.56 -14.47
CA SER A 353 -25.95 11.12 -15.36
C SER A 353 -25.73 10.64 -16.80
N ILE A 354 -26.80 10.23 -17.45
CA ILE A 354 -26.84 9.95 -18.89
C ILE A 354 -27.54 11.10 -19.56
N THR A 355 -26.92 11.62 -20.60
CA THR A 355 -27.50 12.64 -21.48
C THR A 355 -27.93 12.04 -22.80
N ASP A 356 -29.00 12.59 -23.39
CA ASP A 356 -29.39 12.32 -24.77
C ASP A 356 -28.50 13.08 -25.76
N ASP A 357 -28.74 12.87 -27.08
CA ASP A 357 -28.00 13.56 -28.14
C ASP A 357 -28.19 15.09 -28.12
N ALA A 358 -29.22 15.58 -27.43
CA ALA A 358 -29.50 17.01 -27.25
C ALA A 358 -28.88 17.59 -25.97
N GLY A 359 -28.17 16.75 -25.17
CA GLY A 359 -27.53 17.18 -23.92
C GLY A 359 -28.44 17.18 -22.67
N ASN A 360 -29.70 16.72 -22.79
CA ASN A 360 -30.60 16.64 -21.65
C ASN A 360 -30.28 15.41 -20.80
N VAL A 361 -30.27 15.54 -19.48
CA VAL A 361 -30.15 14.41 -18.56
C VAL A 361 -31.42 13.57 -18.62
N VAL A 362 -31.29 12.33 -19.10
CA VAL A 362 -32.41 11.38 -19.24
C VAL A 362 -32.48 10.34 -18.13
N ALA A 363 -31.37 10.13 -17.43
CA ALA A 363 -31.31 9.24 -16.28
C ALA A 363 -30.09 9.56 -15.40
N THR A 364 -30.24 9.42 -14.09
CA THR A 364 -29.17 9.52 -13.10
C THR A 364 -29.26 8.32 -12.16
N GLY A 365 -28.14 7.75 -11.77
CA GLY A 365 -28.03 6.64 -10.83
C GLY A 365 -26.73 5.87 -10.94
N PRO A 366 -26.50 4.91 -10.03
CA PRO A 366 -25.27 4.12 -10.01
C PRO A 366 -25.11 3.27 -11.28
N ARG A 367 -23.93 3.30 -11.86
CA ARG A 367 -23.62 2.58 -13.09
C ARG A 367 -22.22 1.98 -13.08
N THR A 368 -22.08 0.91 -13.84
CA THR A 368 -20.77 0.30 -14.08
C THR A 368 -19.90 1.24 -14.93
N GLN A 369 -18.75 1.60 -14.39
CA GLN A 369 -17.71 2.34 -15.09
C GLN A 369 -16.67 1.36 -15.61
N PHE A 370 -16.24 1.51 -16.86
CA PHE A 370 -15.26 0.63 -17.47
C PHE A 370 -14.19 1.43 -18.19
N LYS A 371 -12.94 1.20 -17.80
CA LYS A 371 -11.75 1.78 -18.44
C LYS A 371 -10.85 0.65 -18.93
N HIS A 372 -10.37 0.73 -20.14
CA HIS A 372 -9.30 -0.14 -20.62
C HIS A 372 -8.15 0.69 -21.19
N VAL A 373 -6.94 0.18 -21.05
CA VAL A 373 -5.73 0.85 -21.52
C VAL A 373 -4.81 -0.19 -22.15
N LEU A 374 -4.42 0.04 -23.39
CA LEU A 374 -3.34 -0.69 -24.07
C LEU A 374 -2.18 0.29 -24.24
N ASN A 375 -1.03 -0.04 -23.68
CA ASN A 375 0.15 0.81 -23.80
C ASN A 375 1.42 0.00 -24.06
N VAL A 376 2.38 0.67 -24.67
CA VAL A 376 3.77 0.21 -24.77
C VAL A 376 4.62 1.14 -23.92
N GLY A 377 5.43 0.58 -23.04
CA GLY A 377 6.17 1.38 -22.08
C GLY A 377 7.50 0.76 -21.67
N MET A 378 8.33 1.62 -21.10
CA MET A 378 9.58 1.22 -20.48
C MET A 378 9.35 0.97 -18.99
N ASN A 379 9.89 -0.15 -18.50
CA ASN A 379 9.80 -0.55 -17.10
C ASN A 379 11.21 -0.67 -16.51
N PHE A 380 11.43 0.05 -15.42
CA PHE A 380 12.65 0.01 -14.62
C PHE A 380 12.33 -0.55 -13.23
N ILE A 381 13.10 -1.57 -12.81
CA ILE A 381 12.94 -2.23 -11.50
C ILE A 381 14.21 -1.96 -10.70
N PHE A 382 14.07 -1.52 -9.44
CA PHE A 382 15.19 -1.20 -8.54
C PHE A 382 14.88 -1.57 -7.07
#